data_35cd81d9395361d8ddbbd0b3a9f63eff
#
_entry.id   35cd81d9395361d8ddbbd0b3a9f63eff
#
_cell.length_a   1.000
_cell.length_b   1.000
_cell.length_c   1.000
_cell.angle_alpha   90.00
_cell.angle_beta   90.00
_cell.angle_gamma   90.00
#
_symmetry.space_group_name_H-M   'P 1'
#
loop_
_entity.id
_entity.type
_entity.pdbx_description
1 polymer ?
#
loop_
_entity_poly.entity_id
_entity_poly.type
_entity_poly.pdbx_seq_one_letter_code
_entity_poly.pdbx_strand_id
1 'polypeptide(L)'
;IRQMIADLDPPSVLGNFGLIAGLRRYLERYETRTGMQVAVNVQATVERLPATVEVAIFRIIQEALENVRRHANASQVEVKIYEEGDRLVFSIVDNGSGFQPGRAGHRGRSLGLVGMRDRAELLQGKLRIRSGAGHGTQVILSIPYPTV
;
A
#
# COMPACT_ATOMS: atom_id res chain seq x y z
N ILE A 1 22.01 0.95 5.03
CA ILE A 1 21.03 1.66 4.18
C ILE A 1 20.83 0.92 2.87
N ARG A 2 21.90 0.54 2.18
CA ARG A 2 21.78 -0.19 0.92
C ARG A 2 21.09 -1.53 1.08
N GLN A 3 21.36 -2.23 2.19
CA GLN A 3 20.70 -3.50 2.46
C GLN A 3 19.20 -3.31 2.68
N MET A 4 18.81 -2.25 3.38
CA MET A 4 17.39 -1.92 3.57
C MET A 4 16.72 -1.60 2.24
N ILE A 5 17.42 -0.88 1.36
CA ILE A 5 16.89 -0.56 0.03
C ILE A 5 16.73 -1.84 -0.79
N ALA A 6 17.72 -2.74 -0.73
CA ALA A 6 17.64 -4.01 -1.44
C ALA A 6 16.49 -4.88 -0.93
N ASP A 7 16.26 -4.90 0.40
CA ASP A 7 15.16 -5.63 1.00
C ASP A 7 13.79 -5.08 0.59
N LEU A 8 13.73 -3.80 0.24
CA LEU A 8 12.50 -3.11 -0.15
C LEU A 8 12.36 -2.98 -1.66
N ASP A 9 13.30 -3.53 -2.43
CA ASP A 9 13.27 -3.46 -3.88
C ASP A 9 12.16 -4.35 -4.44
N PRO A 10 11.13 -3.77 -5.08
CA PRO A 10 10.03 -4.57 -5.62
C PRO A 10 10.44 -5.69 -6.56
N PRO A 11 11.37 -5.50 -7.51
CA PRO A 11 11.79 -6.60 -8.37
C PRO A 11 12.33 -7.80 -7.61
N SER A 12 13.07 -7.57 -6.52
CA SER A 12 13.59 -8.65 -5.68
C SER A 12 12.49 -9.33 -4.87
N VAL A 13 11.54 -8.55 -4.34
CA VAL A 13 10.47 -9.06 -3.49
C VAL A 13 9.44 -9.82 -4.31
N LEU A 14 9.04 -9.28 -5.45
CA LEU A 14 8.02 -9.90 -6.31
C LEU A 14 8.54 -11.14 -7.02
N GLY A 15 9.73 -11.06 -7.60
CA GLY A 15 10.41 -12.18 -8.23
C GLY A 15 9.51 -13.04 -9.09
N ASN A 16 9.62 -14.37 -8.90
CA ASN A 16 8.80 -15.35 -9.62
C ASN A 16 7.47 -15.65 -8.94
N PHE A 17 7.25 -15.10 -7.73
CA PHE A 17 6.10 -15.47 -6.92
C PHE A 17 4.92 -14.54 -7.08
N GLY A 18 5.14 -13.36 -7.68
CA GLY A 18 4.07 -12.42 -7.97
C GLY A 18 3.72 -11.50 -6.81
N LEU A 19 2.68 -10.71 -7.04
CA LEU A 19 2.32 -9.60 -6.16
C LEU A 19 1.88 -10.07 -4.77
N ILE A 20 0.98 -11.06 -4.70
CA ILE A 20 0.40 -11.47 -3.41
C ILE A 20 1.48 -12.07 -2.50
N ALA A 21 2.28 -12.98 -3.03
CA ALA A 21 3.36 -13.59 -2.24
C ALA A 21 4.40 -12.55 -1.82
N GLY A 22 4.73 -11.62 -2.71
CA GLY A 22 5.64 -10.53 -2.40
C GLY A 22 5.11 -9.61 -1.32
N LEU A 23 3.82 -9.26 -1.38
CA LEU A 23 3.18 -8.45 -0.35
C LEU A 23 3.17 -9.17 1.00
N ARG A 24 2.84 -10.45 1.03
CA ARG A 24 2.84 -11.21 2.29
C ARG A 24 4.22 -11.21 2.94
N ARG A 25 5.26 -11.41 2.14
CA ARG A 25 6.64 -11.38 2.64
C ARG A 25 7.02 -9.99 3.15
N TYR A 26 6.66 -8.96 2.42
CA TYR A 26 6.91 -7.58 2.84
C TYR A 26 6.19 -7.27 4.15
N LEU A 27 4.93 -7.70 4.28
CA LEU A 27 4.13 -7.43 5.47
C LEU A 27 4.67 -8.17 6.70
N GLU A 28 5.18 -9.39 6.55
CA GLU A 28 5.84 -10.09 7.65
C GLU A 28 7.04 -9.31 8.17
N ARG A 29 7.86 -8.80 7.26
CA ARG A 29 9.04 -7.99 7.64
C ARG A 29 8.62 -6.66 8.27
N TYR A 30 7.56 -6.08 7.75
CA TYR A 30 7.01 -4.83 8.27
C TYR A 30 6.55 -5.02 9.72
N GLU A 31 5.82 -6.10 10.00
CA GLU A 31 5.35 -6.43 11.35
C GLU A 31 6.52 -6.60 12.31
N THR A 32 7.54 -7.34 11.91
CA THR A 32 8.73 -7.57 12.73
C THR A 32 9.47 -6.27 12.99
N ARG A 33 9.62 -5.44 11.97
CA ARG A 33 10.40 -4.21 12.06
C ARG A 33 9.69 -3.13 12.87
N THR A 34 8.39 -3.03 12.75
CA THR A 34 7.61 -1.94 13.37
C THR A 34 6.96 -2.34 14.70
N GLY A 35 6.77 -3.63 14.94
CA GLY A 35 6.03 -4.10 16.11
C GLY A 35 4.51 -3.97 15.98
N MET A 36 4.01 -3.46 14.86
CA MET A 36 2.58 -3.37 14.62
C MET A 36 1.99 -4.72 14.29
N GLN A 37 0.73 -4.94 14.69
CA GLN A 37 -0.01 -6.11 14.24
C GLN A 37 -0.51 -5.87 12.83
N VAL A 38 -0.22 -6.81 11.94
CA VAL A 38 -0.61 -6.72 10.54
C VAL A 38 -1.58 -7.85 10.21
N ALA A 39 -2.78 -7.48 9.79
CA ALA A 39 -3.77 -8.43 9.30
C ALA A 39 -3.80 -8.35 7.79
N VAL A 40 -3.80 -9.51 7.14
CA VAL A 40 -3.87 -9.61 5.69
C VAL A 40 -5.08 -10.44 5.33
N ASN A 41 -5.97 -9.88 4.52
CA ASN A 41 -7.19 -10.54 4.09
C ASN A 41 -7.29 -10.47 2.56
N VAL A 42 -7.05 -11.60 1.90
CA VAL A 42 -7.11 -11.70 0.44
C VAL A 42 -8.39 -12.42 0.07
N GLN A 43 -9.32 -11.71 -0.55
CA GLN A 43 -10.63 -12.23 -0.97
C GLN A 43 -10.75 -12.23 -2.50
N ALA A 44 -9.63 -12.33 -3.17
CA ALA A 44 -9.59 -12.33 -4.63
C ALA A 44 -8.61 -13.38 -5.10
N THR A 45 -8.90 -14.03 -6.22
CA THR A 45 -7.93 -14.86 -6.90
C THR A 45 -7.16 -13.95 -7.85
N VAL A 46 -5.98 -13.53 -7.42
CA VAL A 46 -5.17 -12.60 -8.21
C VAL A 46 -4.15 -13.40 -9.00
N GLU A 47 -4.37 -13.48 -10.30
CA GLU A 47 -3.41 -14.09 -11.20
C GLU A 47 -2.24 -13.14 -11.44
N ARG A 48 -1.21 -13.62 -12.13
CA ARG A 48 -0.07 -12.77 -12.44
C ARG A 48 -0.51 -11.61 -13.32
N LEU A 49 -0.08 -10.43 -12.95
CA LEU A 49 -0.30 -9.20 -13.68
C LEU A 49 0.98 -8.82 -14.42
N PRO A 50 0.91 -7.91 -15.40
CA PRO A 50 2.15 -7.40 -16.00
C PRO A 50 3.11 -6.89 -14.93
N ALA A 51 4.39 -7.11 -15.12
CA ALA A 51 5.41 -6.77 -14.12
C ALA A 51 5.36 -5.28 -13.73
N THR A 52 5.15 -4.40 -14.71
CA THR A 52 5.05 -2.95 -14.45
C THR A 52 3.86 -2.63 -13.55
N VAL A 53 2.75 -3.34 -13.72
CA VAL A 53 1.55 -3.16 -12.91
C VAL A 53 1.80 -3.63 -11.48
N GLU A 54 2.39 -4.81 -11.33
CA GLU A 54 2.69 -5.36 -10.00
C GLU A 54 3.63 -4.46 -9.22
N VAL A 55 4.66 -3.93 -9.87
CA VAL A 55 5.61 -3.02 -9.23
C VAL A 55 4.91 -1.73 -8.80
N ALA A 56 4.06 -1.16 -9.64
CA ALA A 56 3.35 0.07 -9.31
C ALA A 56 2.42 -0.12 -8.12
N ILE A 57 1.67 -1.23 -8.08
CA ILE A 57 0.80 -1.56 -6.95
C ILE A 57 1.63 -1.72 -5.67
N PHE A 58 2.73 -2.47 -5.76
CA PHE A 58 3.59 -2.71 -4.61
C PHE A 58 4.13 -1.38 -4.05
N ARG A 59 4.57 -0.47 -4.92
CA ARG A 59 5.08 0.83 -4.50
C ARG A 59 4.03 1.67 -3.79
N ILE A 60 2.79 1.64 -4.27
CA ILE A 60 1.70 2.38 -3.62
C ILE A 60 1.46 1.84 -2.21
N ILE A 61 1.38 0.51 -2.07
CA ILE A 61 1.15 -0.12 -0.77
C ILE A 61 2.32 0.14 0.17
N GLN A 62 3.55 0.03 -0.35
CA GLN A 62 4.76 0.31 0.41
C GLN A 62 4.75 1.74 0.97
N GLU A 63 4.39 2.72 0.13
CA GLU A 63 4.34 4.11 0.57
C GLU A 63 3.24 4.33 1.60
N ALA A 64 2.07 3.71 1.41
CA ALA A 64 0.99 3.79 2.38
C ALA A 64 1.43 3.24 3.74
N LEU A 65 2.12 2.11 3.75
CA LEU A 65 2.60 1.49 4.99
C LEU A 65 3.73 2.30 5.65
N GLU A 66 4.58 2.92 4.86
CA GLU A 66 5.60 3.80 5.39
C GLU A 66 4.99 5.05 6.02
N ASN A 67 3.91 5.57 5.45
CA ASN A 67 3.17 6.67 6.06
C ASN A 67 2.57 6.26 7.41
N VAL A 68 2.04 5.06 7.52
CA VAL A 68 1.54 4.52 8.79
C VAL A 68 2.68 4.50 9.81
N ARG A 69 3.83 3.94 9.44
CA ARG A 69 4.97 3.83 10.35
C ARG A 69 5.44 5.19 10.85
N ARG A 70 5.53 6.18 9.96
CA ARG A 70 6.09 7.49 10.31
C ARG A 70 5.14 8.38 11.06
N HIS A 71 3.84 8.30 10.77
CA HIS A 71 2.93 9.37 11.14
C HIS A 71 1.70 8.94 11.91
N ALA A 72 1.31 7.67 11.85
CA ALA A 72 0.00 7.30 12.35
C ALA A 72 -0.01 6.96 13.83
N ASN A 73 1.14 6.60 14.42
CA ASN A 73 1.19 6.11 15.79
C ASN A 73 0.20 4.97 16.01
N ALA A 74 0.13 4.06 15.04
CA ALA A 74 -0.82 2.98 15.01
C ALA A 74 -0.26 1.73 15.70
N SER A 75 -1.15 0.88 16.21
CA SER A 75 -0.78 -0.44 16.72
C SER A 75 -1.20 -1.56 15.78
N GLN A 76 -2.11 -1.29 14.88
CA GLN A 76 -2.65 -2.29 13.94
C GLN A 76 -2.82 -1.68 12.56
N VAL A 77 -2.56 -2.50 11.55
CA VAL A 77 -2.86 -2.16 10.17
C VAL A 77 -3.47 -3.39 9.49
N GLU A 78 -4.47 -3.18 8.67
CA GLU A 78 -5.11 -4.24 7.91
C GLU A 78 -4.99 -3.98 6.42
N VAL A 79 -4.54 -4.98 5.69
CA VAL A 79 -4.45 -4.95 4.24
C VAL A 79 -5.48 -5.92 3.68
N LYS A 80 -6.41 -5.40 2.90
CA LYS A 80 -7.44 -6.21 2.23
C LYS A 80 -7.25 -6.12 0.73
N ILE A 81 -7.42 -7.24 0.06
CA ILE A 81 -7.38 -7.32 -1.39
C ILE A 81 -8.65 -8.04 -1.82
N TYR A 82 -9.47 -7.39 -2.63
CA TYR A 82 -10.75 -7.95 -3.04
C TYR A 82 -11.14 -7.46 -4.42
N GLU A 83 -12.14 -8.11 -4.99
CA GLU A 83 -12.69 -7.73 -6.28
C GLU A 83 -14.01 -7.00 -6.07
N GLU A 84 -14.24 -5.98 -6.88
CA GLU A 84 -15.49 -5.24 -6.88
C GLU A 84 -15.87 -4.98 -8.34
N GLY A 85 -16.81 -5.77 -8.83
CA GLY A 85 -17.15 -5.75 -10.25
C GLY A 85 -15.97 -6.22 -11.08
N ASP A 86 -15.56 -5.40 -12.04
CA ASP A 86 -14.42 -5.67 -12.90
C ASP A 86 -13.13 -4.99 -12.40
N ARG A 87 -13.12 -4.63 -11.12
CA ARG A 87 -11.98 -3.91 -10.53
C ARG A 87 -11.33 -4.73 -9.43
N LEU A 88 -10.05 -4.53 -9.28
CA LEU A 88 -9.26 -5.10 -8.19
C LEU A 88 -8.98 -3.99 -7.19
N VAL A 89 -9.27 -4.25 -5.91
CA VAL A 89 -9.20 -3.22 -4.86
C VAL A 89 -8.21 -3.63 -3.78
N PHE A 90 -7.36 -2.68 -3.41
CA PHE A 90 -6.40 -2.83 -2.31
C PHE A 90 -6.74 -1.78 -1.27
N SER A 91 -6.97 -2.22 -0.04
CA SER A 91 -7.34 -1.34 1.07
C SER A 91 -6.32 -1.48 2.20
N ILE A 92 -5.77 -0.37 2.65
CA ILE A 92 -4.83 -0.33 3.78
C ILE A 92 -5.45 0.58 4.84
N VAL A 93 -5.76 0.00 6.00
CA VAL A 93 -6.43 0.71 7.09
C VAL A 93 -5.60 0.58 8.35
N ASP A 94 -5.27 1.71 8.98
CA ASP A 94 -4.62 1.71 10.28
C ASP A 94 -5.54 2.28 11.35
N ASN A 95 -5.22 1.97 12.62
CA ASN A 95 -5.97 2.47 13.77
C ASN A 95 -5.25 3.62 14.47
N GLY A 96 -4.44 4.36 13.75
CA GLY A 96 -3.63 5.43 14.33
C GLY A 96 -4.39 6.72 14.53
N SER A 97 -3.62 7.80 14.70
CA SER A 97 -4.17 9.12 14.98
C SER A 97 -4.75 9.82 13.75
N GLY A 98 -4.42 9.35 12.56
CA GLY A 98 -4.84 10.00 11.33
C GLY A 98 -4.07 11.30 11.07
N PHE A 99 -4.40 11.93 9.98
CA PHE A 99 -3.86 13.23 9.61
C PHE A 99 -4.89 13.98 8.76
N GLN A 100 -4.63 15.27 8.53
CA GLN A 100 -5.49 16.08 7.65
C GLN A 100 -4.74 16.35 6.36
N PRO A 101 -5.18 15.76 5.23
CA PRO A 101 -4.53 16.01 3.95
C PRO A 101 -4.55 17.51 3.60
N GLY A 102 -3.46 18.00 3.03
CA GLY A 102 -3.36 19.38 2.60
C GLY A 102 -3.03 20.38 3.69
N ARG A 103 -2.87 19.95 4.94
CA ARG A 103 -2.53 20.83 6.03
C ARG A 103 -1.06 21.27 5.96
N ALA A 104 -0.80 22.52 6.25
CA ALA A 104 0.56 23.04 6.28
C ALA A 104 1.42 22.26 7.30
N GLY A 105 2.66 21.98 6.96
CA GLY A 105 3.56 21.20 7.79
C GLY A 105 3.65 19.73 7.48
N HIS A 106 2.85 19.23 6.54
CA HIS A 106 2.86 17.84 6.12
C HIS A 106 3.47 17.64 4.74
N ARG A 107 4.52 18.36 4.43
CA ARG A 107 5.14 18.33 3.09
C ARG A 107 5.64 16.96 2.69
N GLY A 108 6.25 16.20 3.62
CA GLY A 108 6.71 14.86 3.32
C GLY A 108 5.58 13.92 2.96
N ARG A 109 4.44 14.04 3.65
CA ARG A 109 3.24 13.26 3.33
C ARG A 109 2.67 13.67 1.99
N SER A 110 2.66 14.98 1.70
CA SER A 110 2.15 15.49 0.43
C SER A 110 2.95 14.94 -0.75
N LEU A 111 4.27 14.84 -0.61
CA LEU A 111 5.11 14.26 -1.65
C LEU A 111 4.83 12.77 -1.86
N GLY A 112 4.68 12.02 -0.77
CA GLY A 112 4.30 10.61 -0.86
C GLY A 112 2.95 10.41 -1.49
N LEU A 113 1.96 11.25 -1.14
CA LEU A 113 0.63 11.18 -1.72
C LEU A 113 0.65 11.49 -3.21
N VAL A 114 1.43 12.47 -3.65
CA VAL A 114 1.58 12.79 -5.07
C VAL A 114 2.13 11.59 -5.83
N GLY A 115 3.18 10.96 -5.29
CA GLY A 115 3.76 9.77 -5.92
C GLY A 115 2.78 8.62 -6.02
N MET A 116 1.98 8.40 -4.96
CA MET A 116 0.95 7.37 -4.98
C MET A 116 -0.11 7.65 -6.05
N ARG A 117 -0.55 8.90 -6.14
CA ARG A 117 -1.56 9.29 -7.14
C ARG A 117 -1.02 9.15 -8.57
N ASP A 118 0.22 9.54 -8.78
CA ASP A 118 0.84 9.41 -10.10
C ASP A 118 0.91 7.94 -10.53
N ARG A 119 1.30 7.07 -9.62
CA ARG A 119 1.35 5.63 -9.91
C ARG A 119 -0.04 5.05 -10.16
N ALA A 120 -1.04 5.50 -9.39
CA ALA A 120 -2.41 5.06 -9.60
C ALA A 120 -2.92 5.48 -10.99
N GLU A 121 -2.58 6.68 -11.43
CA GLU A 121 -2.96 7.15 -12.77
C GLU A 121 -2.34 6.28 -13.86
N LEU A 122 -1.09 5.88 -13.68
CA LEU A 122 -0.43 4.98 -14.64
C LEU A 122 -1.16 3.64 -14.75
N LEU A 123 -1.84 3.23 -13.70
CA LEU A 123 -2.63 2.00 -13.67
C LEU A 123 -4.07 2.22 -14.12
N GLN A 124 -4.42 3.43 -14.54
CA GLN A 124 -5.81 3.84 -14.81
C GLN A 124 -6.70 3.57 -13.60
N GLY A 125 -6.12 3.70 -12.42
CA GLY A 125 -6.79 3.43 -11.17
C GLY A 125 -7.28 4.68 -10.48
N LYS A 126 -7.97 4.45 -9.37
CA LYS A 126 -8.43 5.51 -8.47
C LYS A 126 -7.81 5.29 -7.11
N LEU A 127 -7.29 6.36 -6.55
CA LEU A 127 -6.72 6.34 -5.21
C LEU A 127 -7.57 7.24 -4.32
N ARG A 128 -8.09 6.67 -3.23
CA ARG A 128 -8.84 7.42 -2.23
C ARG A 128 -8.11 7.32 -0.90
N ILE A 129 -8.00 8.45 -0.23
CA ILE A 129 -7.39 8.53 1.08
C ILE A 129 -8.38 9.21 2.01
N ARG A 130 -8.78 8.48 3.05
CA ARG A 130 -9.65 8.99 4.11
C ARG A 130 -8.87 9.00 5.40
N SER A 131 -8.82 10.16 6.03
CA SER A 131 -8.11 10.30 7.28
C SER A 131 -8.77 11.41 8.07
N GLY A 132 -8.87 11.21 9.38
CA GLY A 132 -9.41 12.20 10.28
C GLY A 132 -8.67 12.11 11.61
N ALA A 133 -8.48 13.25 12.27
CA ALA A 133 -7.79 13.28 13.55
C ALA A 133 -8.46 12.32 14.53
N GLY A 134 -7.70 11.36 15.06
CA GLY A 134 -8.19 10.37 16.01
C GLY A 134 -8.92 9.18 15.39
N HIS A 135 -9.00 9.08 14.06
CA HIS A 135 -9.77 8.03 13.37
C HIS A 135 -8.94 7.14 12.46
N GLY A 136 -7.61 7.30 12.48
CA GLY A 136 -6.74 6.51 11.62
C GLY A 136 -6.80 6.96 10.17
N THR A 137 -6.23 6.14 9.31
CA THR A 137 -6.16 6.43 7.87
C THR A 137 -6.56 5.21 7.07
N GLN A 138 -7.29 5.45 6.00
CA GLN A 138 -7.64 4.42 5.03
C GLN A 138 -7.15 4.85 3.65
N VAL A 139 -6.36 3.99 3.03
CA VAL A 139 -5.91 4.17 1.64
C VAL A 139 -6.55 3.09 0.80
N ILE A 140 -7.26 3.48 -0.24
CA ILE A 140 -7.96 2.54 -1.12
C ILE A 140 -7.47 2.78 -2.55
N LEU A 141 -6.88 1.75 -3.14
CA LEU A 141 -6.50 1.73 -4.54
C LEU A 141 -7.44 0.81 -5.29
N SER A 142 -8.12 1.33 -6.30
CA SER A 142 -9.02 0.55 -7.15
C SER A 142 -8.53 0.64 -8.59
N ILE A 143 -8.24 -0.49 -9.20
CA ILE A 143 -7.76 -0.53 -10.57
C ILE A 143 -8.66 -1.42 -11.42
N PRO A 144 -8.83 -1.09 -12.72
CA PRO A 144 -9.47 -2.05 -13.62
C PRO A 144 -8.58 -3.27 -13.72
N TYR A 145 -9.18 -4.47 -13.85
CA TYR A 145 -8.39 -5.67 -14.01
C TYR A 145 -7.55 -5.54 -15.29
N PRO A 146 -6.23 -5.63 -15.18
CA PRO A 146 -5.39 -5.53 -16.36
C PRO A 146 -5.63 -6.72 -17.28
N THR A 147 -5.90 -6.44 -18.53
CA THR A 147 -5.97 -7.49 -19.55
C THR A 147 -4.58 -7.68 -20.11
N VAL A 148 -4.19 -8.93 -20.20
CA VAL A 148 -2.90 -9.29 -20.76
C VAL A 148 -2.94 -9.23 -22.29
#